data_68c1faae07cb16ae45c045c9ebeafe1c
#
_entry.id   68c1faae07cb16ae45c045c9ebeafe1c
#
_cell.length_a   1.000
_cell.length_b   1.000
_cell.length_c   1.000
_cell.angle_alpha   90.00
_cell.angle_beta   90.00
_cell.angle_gamma   90.00
#
_symmetry.space_group_name_H-M   'P 1'
#
loop_
_entity.id
_entity.type
_entity.pdbx_description
1 polymer ?
#
loop_
_entity_poly.entity_id
_entity_poly.type
_entity_poly.pdbx_seq_one_letter_code
_entity_poly.pdbx_strand_id
1 'polypeptide(L)'
;MLHNDIPSHGEIAALAEVEGPTCITIVTPTEDAPQDHDKARIAFKDQVRSALASVEDPAERKLFEAEYAELDDDDDFWRFQSRSLVTYATPERLVTFRLPNRLQALETVSDRFHLKPLLRSVTFPQTAFVLALAEGSVRLIEIAADQPADEVRVQGMPKNAADHGGKSSINSRTEAGRLSGSDSRKLRVNQYARAVDHEVRGVLAGRDVP
;
A
#
# COMPACT_ATOMS: atom_id res chain seq x y z
N MET A 1 8.14 2.17 4.68
CA MET A 1 7.06 2.95 4.04
C MET A 1 6.78 2.26 2.72
N LEU A 2 5.55 1.80 2.47
CA LEU A 2 5.21 1.14 1.21
C LEU A 2 5.24 2.17 0.08
N HIS A 3 5.94 1.86 -0.99
CA HIS A 3 5.89 2.62 -2.24
C HIS A 3 4.84 1.98 -3.15
N ASN A 4 3.70 2.63 -3.29
CA ASN A 4 2.62 2.16 -4.14
C ASN A 4 2.57 2.96 -5.43
N ASP A 5 2.59 2.27 -6.56
CA ASP A 5 2.36 2.84 -7.88
C ASP A 5 1.00 2.32 -8.37
N ILE A 6 -0.06 3.07 -8.08
CA ILE A 6 -1.41 2.70 -8.49
C ILE A 6 -1.63 3.19 -9.92
N PRO A 7 -1.90 2.27 -10.87
CA PRO A 7 -2.11 2.66 -12.27
C PRO A 7 -3.38 3.48 -12.42
N SER A 8 -3.30 4.51 -13.24
CA SER A 8 -4.46 5.28 -13.68
C SER A 8 -5.28 4.50 -14.71
N HIS A 9 -6.55 4.89 -14.91
CA HIS A 9 -7.38 4.31 -15.96
C HIS A 9 -6.76 4.46 -17.37
N GLY A 10 -6.05 5.56 -17.63
CA GLY A 10 -5.37 5.79 -18.90
C GLY A 10 -4.22 4.82 -19.14
N GLU A 11 -3.41 4.52 -18.10
CA GLU A 11 -2.32 3.55 -18.19
C GLU A 11 -2.85 2.14 -18.41
N ILE A 12 -3.92 1.76 -17.71
CA ILE A 12 -4.57 0.46 -17.90
C ILE A 12 -5.13 0.34 -19.33
N ALA A 13 -5.79 1.38 -19.83
CA ALA A 13 -6.30 1.39 -21.21
C ALA A 13 -5.16 1.27 -22.23
N ALA A 14 -4.06 2.00 -22.02
CA ALA A 14 -2.89 1.92 -22.89
C ALA A 14 -2.24 0.52 -22.88
N LEU A 15 -2.18 -0.14 -21.70
CA LEU A 15 -1.69 -1.52 -21.63
C LEU A 15 -2.64 -2.52 -22.29
N ALA A 16 -3.96 -2.27 -22.23
CA ALA A 16 -4.96 -3.14 -22.85
C ALA A 16 -4.96 -3.08 -24.40
N GLU A 17 -4.49 -1.98 -24.96
CA GLU A 17 -4.36 -1.78 -26.42
C GLU A 17 -3.07 -2.40 -27.00
N VAL A 18 -2.14 -2.80 -26.13
CA VAL A 18 -0.88 -3.41 -26.59
C VAL A 18 -1.14 -4.81 -27.13
N GLU A 19 -0.80 -5.01 -28.40
CA GLU A 19 -0.77 -6.29 -29.09
C GLU A 19 0.58 -6.42 -29.81
N GLY A 20 1.20 -7.56 -29.69
CA GLY A 20 2.50 -7.80 -30.30
C GLY A 20 2.84 -9.29 -30.34
N PRO A 21 3.89 -9.66 -31.09
CA PRO A 21 4.29 -11.07 -31.14
C PRO A 21 4.71 -11.62 -29.78
N THR A 22 5.25 -10.73 -28.93
CA THR A 22 5.74 -11.12 -27.60
C THR A 22 5.45 -10.02 -26.60
N CYS A 23 4.56 -10.31 -25.65
CA CYS A 23 4.26 -9.51 -24.47
C CYS A 23 4.53 -10.34 -23.21
N ILE A 24 5.38 -9.84 -22.33
CA ILE A 24 5.72 -10.52 -21.08
C ILE A 24 5.01 -9.85 -19.91
N THR A 25 4.31 -10.63 -19.10
CA THR A 25 3.74 -10.18 -17.83
C THR A 25 4.36 -11.00 -16.71
N ILE A 26 4.96 -10.34 -15.72
CA ILE A 26 5.48 -10.98 -14.52
C ILE A 26 4.83 -10.34 -13.28
N VAL A 27 4.36 -11.18 -12.38
CA VAL A 27 3.88 -10.80 -11.04
C VAL A 27 4.78 -11.44 -10.01
N THR A 28 5.46 -10.63 -9.23
CA THR A 28 6.36 -11.09 -8.18
C THR A 28 5.81 -10.62 -6.82
N PRO A 29 5.47 -11.54 -5.91
CA PRO A 29 5.21 -11.18 -4.52
C PRO A 29 6.45 -10.56 -3.89
N THR A 30 6.28 -9.40 -3.27
CA THR A 30 7.32 -8.69 -2.54
C THR A 30 6.92 -8.56 -1.08
N GLU A 31 7.87 -8.32 -0.19
CA GLU A 31 7.61 -8.17 1.24
C GLU A 31 7.96 -6.74 1.67
N ASP A 32 7.26 -6.26 2.69
CA ASP A 32 7.46 -4.91 3.24
C ASP A 32 8.78 -4.79 4.03
N ALA A 33 9.34 -5.92 4.47
CA ALA A 33 10.53 -5.95 5.30
C ALA A 33 11.81 -5.83 4.45
N PRO A 34 12.71 -4.87 4.75
CA PRO A 34 13.93 -4.67 3.97
C PRO A 34 14.79 -5.92 3.80
N GLN A 35 14.79 -6.81 4.80
CA GLN A 35 15.54 -8.07 4.78
C GLN A 35 15.00 -9.10 3.76
N ASP A 36 13.80 -8.90 3.25
CA ASP A 36 13.16 -9.82 2.29
C ASP A 36 13.19 -9.29 0.86
N HIS A 37 13.70 -8.07 0.64
CA HIS A 37 13.82 -7.49 -0.71
C HIS A 37 14.76 -8.31 -1.60
N ASP A 38 15.86 -8.83 -1.06
CA ASP A 38 16.79 -9.70 -1.81
C ASP A 38 16.11 -10.98 -2.26
N LYS A 39 15.22 -11.56 -1.45
CA LYS A 39 14.46 -12.76 -1.84
C LYS A 39 13.50 -12.46 -2.98
N ALA A 40 12.81 -11.33 -2.94
CA ALA A 40 11.91 -10.91 -4.00
C ALA A 40 12.67 -10.65 -5.31
N ARG A 41 13.84 -10.00 -5.25
CA ARG A 41 14.71 -9.77 -6.39
C ARG A 41 15.22 -11.09 -7.00
N ILE A 42 15.59 -12.07 -6.18
CA ILE A 42 15.98 -13.42 -6.65
C ILE A 42 14.79 -14.13 -7.33
N ALA A 43 13.61 -14.10 -6.70
CA ALA A 43 12.41 -14.70 -7.28
C ALA A 43 12.03 -14.05 -8.61
N PHE A 44 12.15 -12.73 -8.72
CA PHE A 44 11.94 -11.99 -9.96
C PHE A 44 12.90 -12.43 -11.06
N LYS A 45 14.20 -12.54 -10.76
CA LYS A 45 15.22 -13.03 -11.72
C LYS A 45 14.91 -14.43 -12.25
N ASP A 46 14.44 -15.30 -11.37
CA ASP A 46 14.06 -16.66 -11.78
C ASP A 46 12.84 -16.66 -12.69
N GLN A 47 11.83 -15.81 -12.39
CA GLN A 47 10.66 -15.62 -13.26
C GLN A 47 11.03 -15.00 -14.61
N VAL A 48 11.90 -13.97 -14.63
CA VAL A 48 12.44 -13.41 -15.88
C VAL A 48 13.12 -14.46 -16.71
N ARG A 49 14.00 -15.27 -16.11
CA ARG A 49 14.70 -16.35 -16.81
C ARG A 49 13.72 -17.37 -17.40
N SER A 50 12.68 -17.73 -16.64
CA SER A 50 11.63 -18.64 -17.11
C SER A 50 10.84 -18.06 -18.29
N ALA A 51 10.42 -16.79 -18.19
CA ALA A 51 9.71 -16.10 -19.26
C ALA A 51 10.55 -15.97 -20.53
N LEU A 52 11.81 -15.57 -20.41
CA LEU A 52 12.73 -15.42 -21.53
C LEU A 52 13.05 -16.73 -22.25
N ALA A 53 13.02 -17.86 -21.54
CA ALA A 53 13.18 -19.17 -22.14
C ALA A 53 12.03 -19.52 -23.11
N SER A 54 10.86 -18.86 -22.96
CA SER A 54 9.68 -19.05 -23.82
C SER A 54 9.65 -18.08 -25.01
N VAL A 55 10.56 -17.10 -25.07
CA VAL A 55 10.68 -16.16 -26.21
C VAL A 55 11.43 -16.87 -27.34
N GLU A 56 10.78 -17.03 -28.48
CA GLU A 56 11.34 -17.80 -29.62
C GLU A 56 12.42 -17.02 -30.37
N ASP A 57 12.19 -15.68 -30.60
CA ASP A 57 13.16 -14.86 -31.32
C ASP A 57 14.36 -14.46 -30.44
N PRO A 58 15.59 -14.86 -30.81
CA PRO A 58 16.79 -14.49 -30.07
C PRO A 58 17.06 -12.97 -30.06
N ALA A 59 16.62 -12.22 -31.07
CA ALA A 59 16.80 -10.78 -31.13
C ALA A 59 15.86 -10.08 -30.12
N GLU A 60 14.58 -10.45 -30.10
CA GLU A 60 13.65 -9.95 -29.08
C GLU A 60 14.10 -10.32 -27.67
N ARG A 61 14.55 -11.55 -27.47
CA ARG A 61 15.04 -12.02 -26.16
C ARG A 61 16.15 -11.11 -25.61
N LYS A 62 17.09 -10.68 -26.44
CA LYS A 62 18.16 -9.76 -26.04
C LYS A 62 17.66 -8.37 -25.63
N LEU A 63 16.60 -7.89 -26.27
CA LEU A 63 15.99 -6.61 -25.90
C LEU A 63 15.34 -6.72 -24.52
N PHE A 64 14.57 -7.77 -24.29
CA PHE A 64 14.01 -8.03 -22.96
C PHE A 64 15.08 -8.23 -21.87
N GLU A 65 16.17 -8.96 -22.19
CA GLU A 65 17.29 -9.14 -21.27
C GLU A 65 17.89 -7.80 -20.84
N ALA A 66 18.03 -6.85 -21.76
CA ALA A 66 18.56 -5.52 -21.47
C ALA A 66 17.64 -4.72 -20.55
N GLU A 67 16.33 -4.66 -20.87
CA GLU A 67 15.32 -3.96 -20.06
C GLU A 67 15.24 -4.53 -18.63
N TYR A 68 15.21 -5.85 -18.50
CA TYR A 68 15.15 -6.50 -17.18
C TYR A 68 16.46 -6.38 -16.40
N ALA A 69 17.62 -6.32 -17.08
CA ALA A 69 18.89 -6.09 -16.42
C ALA A 69 19.00 -4.68 -15.85
N GLU A 70 18.48 -3.66 -16.57
CA GLU A 70 18.43 -2.29 -16.07
C GLU A 70 17.56 -2.19 -14.80
N LEU A 71 16.39 -2.83 -14.81
CA LEU A 71 15.52 -2.88 -13.61
C LEU A 71 16.17 -3.64 -12.45
N ASP A 72 16.90 -4.72 -12.76
CA ASP A 72 17.58 -5.50 -11.73
C ASP A 72 18.72 -4.73 -11.09
N ASP A 73 19.46 -3.93 -11.84
CA ASP A 73 20.60 -3.14 -11.35
C ASP A 73 20.17 -1.88 -10.56
N ASP A 74 18.87 -1.52 -10.55
CA ASP A 74 18.35 -0.40 -9.78
C ASP A 74 18.13 -0.77 -8.31
N ASP A 75 19.16 -0.62 -7.48
CA ASP A 75 19.11 -0.91 -6.05
C ASP A 75 18.10 -0.02 -5.30
N ASP A 76 17.90 1.23 -5.74
CA ASP A 76 16.91 2.12 -5.13
C ASP A 76 15.48 1.67 -5.45
N PHE A 77 15.23 1.16 -6.65
CA PHE A 77 13.94 0.55 -6.99
C PHE A 77 13.65 -0.64 -6.08
N TRP A 78 14.59 -1.55 -5.87
CA TRP A 78 14.40 -2.73 -5.02
C TRP A 78 14.31 -2.41 -3.54
N ARG A 79 14.93 -1.32 -3.09
CA ARG A 79 14.83 -0.85 -1.70
C ARG A 79 13.42 -0.39 -1.32
N PHE A 80 12.66 0.09 -2.28
CA PHE A 80 11.35 0.69 -2.06
C PHE A 80 10.25 -0.11 -2.76
N GLN A 81 9.95 -1.29 -2.23
CA GLN A 81 8.90 -2.16 -2.75
C GLN A 81 7.56 -1.98 -1.99
N SER A 82 6.50 -2.51 -2.59
CA SER A 82 5.20 -2.71 -1.99
C SER A 82 5.00 -4.21 -1.71
N ARG A 83 3.79 -4.73 -1.82
CA ARG A 83 3.48 -6.15 -1.55
C ARG A 83 3.53 -7.03 -2.78
N SER A 84 3.45 -6.43 -3.94
CA SER A 84 3.68 -7.11 -5.22
C SER A 84 4.26 -6.15 -6.24
N LEU A 85 5.20 -6.65 -7.01
CA LEU A 85 5.69 -6.02 -8.22
C LEU A 85 5.01 -6.66 -9.42
N VAL A 86 4.45 -5.85 -10.31
CA VAL A 86 3.94 -6.30 -11.61
C VAL A 86 4.73 -5.60 -12.70
N THR A 87 5.23 -6.38 -13.64
CA THR A 87 5.94 -5.84 -14.81
C THR A 87 5.25 -6.25 -16.10
N TYR A 88 5.21 -5.34 -17.04
CA TYR A 88 4.70 -5.50 -18.39
C TYR A 88 5.79 -5.10 -19.38
N ALA A 89 6.29 -6.04 -20.17
CA ALA A 89 7.38 -5.80 -21.10
C ALA A 89 7.00 -6.13 -22.54
N THR A 90 7.38 -5.24 -23.44
CA THR A 90 7.53 -5.48 -24.88
C THR A 90 9.01 -5.32 -25.25
N PRO A 91 9.45 -5.67 -26.48
CA PRO A 91 10.83 -5.43 -26.91
C PRO A 91 11.28 -3.96 -26.82
N GLU A 92 10.34 -2.99 -26.76
CA GLU A 92 10.60 -1.55 -26.82
C GLU A 92 10.51 -0.86 -25.45
N ARG A 93 9.87 -1.49 -24.47
CA ARG A 93 9.68 -0.85 -23.15
C ARG A 93 9.32 -1.83 -22.05
N LEU A 94 9.69 -1.48 -20.84
CA LEU A 94 9.28 -2.10 -19.60
C LEU A 94 8.45 -1.12 -18.76
N VAL A 95 7.29 -1.56 -18.27
CA VAL A 95 6.42 -0.79 -17.35
C VAL A 95 6.28 -1.58 -16.06
N THR A 96 6.40 -0.90 -14.92
CA THR A 96 6.36 -1.49 -13.59
C THR A 96 5.30 -0.86 -12.72
N PHE A 97 4.64 -1.67 -11.86
CA PHE A 97 3.73 -1.20 -10.83
C PHE A 97 4.02 -1.92 -9.52
N ARG A 98 4.19 -1.15 -8.45
CA ARG A 98 4.32 -1.66 -7.08
C ARG A 98 2.94 -1.57 -6.42
N LEU A 99 2.31 -2.72 -6.22
CA LEU A 99 0.92 -2.79 -5.78
C LEU A 99 0.80 -3.14 -4.30
N PRO A 100 -0.14 -2.52 -3.56
CA PRO A 100 -0.38 -2.79 -2.15
C PRO A 100 -1.01 -4.15 -1.89
N ASN A 101 -1.52 -4.80 -2.93
CA ASN A 101 -2.14 -6.12 -2.86
C ASN A 101 -1.09 -7.22 -2.87
N ARG A 102 -1.31 -8.28 -2.10
CA ARG A 102 -0.53 -9.50 -2.21
C ARG A 102 -1.09 -10.37 -3.34
N LEU A 103 -0.40 -10.37 -4.47
CA LEU A 103 -0.73 -11.17 -5.63
C LEU A 103 0.04 -12.49 -5.62
N GLN A 104 -0.47 -13.49 -6.33
CA GLN A 104 0.26 -14.74 -6.54
C GLN A 104 1.32 -14.56 -7.63
N ALA A 105 2.45 -15.25 -7.47
CA ALA A 105 3.50 -15.29 -8.49
C ALA A 105 2.94 -15.81 -9.81
N LEU A 106 3.27 -15.11 -10.89
CA LEU A 106 2.83 -15.43 -12.25
C LEU A 106 3.87 -14.93 -13.24
N GLU A 107 4.18 -15.74 -14.23
CA GLU A 107 4.84 -15.30 -15.45
C GLU A 107 4.05 -15.78 -16.67
N THR A 108 3.86 -14.92 -17.64
CA THR A 108 3.11 -15.23 -18.89
C THR A 108 3.77 -14.53 -20.05
N VAL A 109 4.00 -15.29 -21.13
CA VAL A 109 4.43 -14.79 -22.44
C VAL A 109 3.30 -15.05 -23.41
N SER A 110 2.81 -14.00 -24.08
CA SER A 110 1.64 -14.06 -24.95
C SER A 110 1.68 -12.92 -25.99
N ASP A 111 0.69 -12.85 -26.87
CA ASP A 111 0.47 -11.75 -27.80
C ASP A 111 -0.13 -10.48 -27.14
N ARG A 112 -0.54 -10.58 -25.86
CA ARG A 112 -1.12 -9.50 -25.05
C ARG A 112 -0.70 -9.60 -23.60
N PHE A 113 -0.81 -8.48 -22.87
CA PHE A 113 -0.56 -8.47 -21.44
C PHE A 113 -1.67 -9.14 -20.63
N HIS A 114 -1.27 -9.85 -19.59
CA HIS A 114 -2.19 -10.42 -18.61
C HIS A 114 -2.59 -9.38 -17.55
N LEU A 115 -3.63 -8.57 -17.84
CA LEU A 115 -4.03 -7.42 -17.01
C LEU A 115 -4.87 -7.76 -15.79
N LYS A 116 -5.36 -9.00 -15.65
CA LYS A 116 -6.28 -9.39 -14.57
C LYS A 116 -5.75 -9.07 -13.16
N PRO A 117 -4.47 -9.32 -12.80
CA PRO A 117 -3.94 -8.96 -11.49
C PRO A 117 -3.98 -7.44 -11.24
N LEU A 118 -3.63 -6.65 -12.25
CA LEU A 118 -3.64 -5.19 -12.19
C LEU A 118 -5.06 -4.65 -12.03
N LEU A 119 -6.01 -5.12 -12.84
CA LEU A 119 -7.42 -4.73 -12.76
C LEU A 119 -8.01 -5.06 -11.39
N ARG A 120 -7.67 -6.22 -10.82
CA ARG A 120 -8.12 -6.60 -9.48
C ARG A 120 -7.62 -5.63 -8.41
N SER A 121 -6.39 -5.14 -8.53
CA SER A 121 -5.80 -4.21 -7.56
C SER A 121 -6.46 -2.83 -7.58
N VAL A 122 -6.98 -2.41 -8.73
CA VAL A 122 -7.61 -1.09 -8.91
C VAL A 122 -9.11 -1.11 -8.67
N THR A 123 -9.79 -2.21 -9.05
CA THR A 123 -11.26 -2.32 -8.95
C THR A 123 -11.72 -2.44 -7.50
N PHE A 124 -10.88 -2.97 -6.62
CA PHE A 124 -11.20 -3.14 -5.20
C PHE A 124 -10.14 -2.40 -4.38
N PRO A 125 -10.33 -1.09 -4.08
CA PRO A 125 -9.49 -0.39 -3.13
C PRO A 125 -9.60 -1.14 -1.80
N GLN A 126 -8.48 -1.69 -1.34
CA GLN A 126 -8.50 -2.79 -0.37
C GLN A 126 -7.95 -2.35 0.98
N THR A 127 -7.80 -1.04 1.19
CA THR A 127 -7.38 -0.51 2.47
C THR A 127 -8.52 0.29 3.08
N ALA A 128 -8.91 -0.06 4.30
CA ALA A 128 -9.86 0.69 5.11
C ALA A 128 -9.25 0.93 6.49
N PHE A 129 -9.66 2.02 7.14
CA PHE A 129 -9.30 2.29 8.52
C PHE A 129 -10.52 2.17 9.41
N VAL A 130 -10.39 1.42 10.50
CA VAL A 130 -11.40 1.30 11.53
C VAL A 130 -10.92 2.03 12.77
N LEU A 131 -11.63 3.10 13.16
CA LEU A 131 -11.42 3.78 14.42
C LEU A 131 -12.32 3.14 15.48
N ALA A 132 -11.74 2.35 16.36
CA ALA A 132 -12.42 1.82 17.55
C ALA A 132 -12.27 2.81 18.69
N LEU A 133 -13.35 3.55 19.02
CA LEU A 133 -13.36 4.62 20.01
C LEU A 133 -14.27 4.27 21.18
N ALA A 134 -13.72 4.27 22.39
CA ALA A 134 -14.43 4.14 23.66
C ALA A 134 -13.88 5.15 24.67
N GLU A 135 -14.59 5.40 25.78
CA GLU A 135 -14.10 6.30 26.83
C GLU A 135 -12.77 5.83 27.45
N GLY A 136 -12.57 4.51 27.52
CA GLY A 136 -11.38 3.89 28.13
C GLY A 136 -10.24 3.58 27.17
N SER A 137 -10.46 3.66 25.86
CA SER A 137 -9.42 3.32 24.87
C SER A 137 -9.76 3.86 23.49
N VAL A 138 -8.73 4.05 22.67
CA VAL A 138 -8.86 4.31 21.23
C VAL A 138 -7.83 3.49 20.47
N ARG A 139 -8.24 2.94 19.34
CA ARG A 139 -7.38 2.18 18.45
C ARG A 139 -7.72 2.55 17.00
N LEU A 140 -6.70 2.80 16.21
CA LEU A 140 -6.81 2.91 14.77
C LEU A 140 -6.31 1.61 14.15
N ILE A 141 -7.14 0.96 13.37
CA ILE A 141 -6.84 -0.36 12.78
C ILE A 141 -6.88 -0.21 11.26
N GLU A 142 -5.80 -0.56 10.61
CA GLU A 142 -5.72 -0.68 9.17
C GLU A 142 -6.17 -2.08 8.74
N ILE A 143 -7.08 -2.14 7.79
CA ILE A 143 -7.59 -3.38 7.20
C ILE A 143 -7.25 -3.35 5.72
N ALA A 144 -6.49 -4.34 5.28
CA ALA A 144 -6.25 -4.59 3.86
C ALA A 144 -6.81 -5.96 3.49
N ALA A 145 -7.29 -6.13 2.25
CA ALA A 145 -8.04 -7.34 1.88
C ALA A 145 -7.26 -8.65 2.04
N ASP A 146 -5.96 -8.62 1.85
CA ASP A 146 -5.12 -9.82 1.86
C ASP A 146 -4.17 -9.88 3.07
N GLN A 147 -4.45 -9.09 4.13
CA GLN A 147 -3.61 -9.01 5.33
C GLN A 147 -4.43 -9.09 6.61
N PRO A 148 -3.87 -9.63 7.69
CA PRO A 148 -4.45 -9.46 9.01
C PRO A 148 -4.62 -7.98 9.32
N ALA A 149 -5.71 -7.63 10.01
CA ALA A 149 -5.91 -6.28 10.50
C ALA A 149 -4.76 -5.89 11.45
N ASP A 150 -4.14 -4.74 11.21
CA ASP A 150 -3.01 -4.26 12.02
C ASP A 150 -3.33 -2.95 12.73
N GLU A 151 -2.79 -2.76 13.93
CA GLU A 151 -2.99 -1.56 14.72
C GLU A 151 -1.99 -0.47 14.35
N VAL A 152 -2.49 0.64 13.82
CA VAL A 152 -1.67 1.80 13.45
C VAL A 152 -1.33 2.61 14.70
N ARG A 153 -0.04 2.72 15.02
CA ARG A 153 0.43 3.59 16.09
C ARG A 153 0.40 5.05 15.64
N VAL A 154 -0.50 5.81 16.26
CA VAL A 154 -0.63 7.25 16.01
C VAL A 154 0.09 8.02 17.11
N GLN A 155 1.11 8.80 16.71
CA GLN A 155 1.83 9.63 17.67
C GLN A 155 0.92 10.74 18.19
N GLY A 156 0.86 10.94 19.50
CA GLY A 156 -0.02 11.94 20.12
C GLY A 156 -1.43 11.44 20.45
N MET A 157 -1.82 10.25 19.99
CA MET A 157 -3.14 9.68 20.29
C MET A 157 -3.38 9.61 21.80
N PRO A 158 -4.46 10.22 22.33
CA PRO A 158 -4.81 10.12 23.74
C PRO A 158 -5.19 8.68 24.09
N LYS A 159 -4.70 8.17 25.23
CA LYS A 159 -4.97 6.78 25.64
C LYS A 159 -6.42 6.53 25.99
N ASN A 160 -7.04 7.49 26.67
CA ASN A 160 -8.44 7.41 27.14
C ASN A 160 -8.96 8.83 27.48
N ALA A 161 -10.27 8.94 27.70
CA ALA A 161 -10.92 10.21 28.00
C ALA A 161 -10.51 10.80 29.38
N ALA A 162 -10.12 9.96 30.34
CA ALA A 162 -9.72 10.40 31.67
C ALA A 162 -8.34 11.07 31.65
N ASP A 163 -7.38 10.48 30.98
CA ASP A 163 -6.01 11.03 30.84
C ASP A 163 -5.99 12.34 30.07
N HIS A 164 -6.83 12.44 29.04
CA HIS A 164 -6.93 13.67 28.24
C HIS A 164 -7.54 14.81 29.04
N GLY A 165 -8.63 14.57 29.79
CA GLY A 165 -9.30 15.56 30.62
C GLY A 165 -8.49 16.03 31.83
N GLY A 166 -7.61 15.17 32.39
CA GLY A 166 -6.78 15.50 33.54
C GLY A 166 -5.69 16.52 33.24
N LYS A 167 -5.12 16.53 32.04
CA LYS A 167 -4.07 17.47 31.62
C LYS A 167 -4.60 18.89 31.33
N SER A 168 -5.84 19.02 30.91
CA SER A 168 -6.48 20.30 30.62
C SER A 168 -6.97 21.03 31.89
N SER A 169 -7.24 20.32 32.98
CA SER A 169 -7.83 20.85 34.21
C SER A 169 -6.87 21.68 35.07
N ILE A 170 -5.54 21.56 34.89
CA ILE A 170 -4.57 22.26 35.75
C ILE A 170 -4.44 23.75 35.36
N ASN A 171 -4.73 24.13 34.12
CA ASN A 171 -4.61 25.52 33.63
C ASN A 171 -5.92 26.30 33.54
N SER A 172 -7.08 25.67 33.74
CA SER A 172 -8.38 26.34 33.67
C SER A 172 -8.92 26.62 35.07
N ARG A 173 -8.50 27.72 35.68
CA ARG A 173 -9.04 28.26 36.94
C ARG A 173 -10.39 28.95 36.77
N THR A 174 -11.19 28.60 35.81
CA THR A 174 -12.51 29.23 35.58
C THR A 174 -13.62 28.25 35.97
N GLU A 175 -14.31 28.58 37.07
CA GLU A 175 -15.67 28.17 37.47
C GLU A 175 -16.23 26.76 37.14
N ALA A 176 -15.41 25.73 37.05
CA ALA A 176 -15.88 24.35 36.82
C ALA A 176 -16.56 23.71 38.05
N GLY A 177 -16.81 24.43 39.11
CA GLY A 177 -17.34 23.93 40.36
C GLY A 177 -18.87 23.70 40.42
N ARG A 178 -19.62 23.95 39.33
CA ARG A 178 -21.08 23.87 39.32
C ARG A 178 -21.72 23.09 38.17
N LEU A 179 -20.93 22.40 37.33
CA LEU A 179 -21.55 21.51 36.34
C LEU A 179 -21.93 20.19 37.00
N SER A 180 -23.17 19.73 36.81
CA SER A 180 -23.62 18.42 37.27
C SER A 180 -22.69 17.33 36.69
N GLY A 181 -22.50 16.20 37.39
CA GLY A 181 -21.54 15.15 36.98
C GLY A 181 -21.74 14.64 35.53
N SER A 182 -22.97 14.74 34.99
CA SER A 182 -23.30 14.37 33.62
C SER A 182 -22.75 15.34 32.59
N ASP A 183 -22.74 16.65 32.86
CA ASP A 183 -22.27 17.66 31.93
C ASP A 183 -20.72 17.72 31.85
N SER A 184 -20.09 17.49 32.99
CA SER A 184 -18.63 17.33 33.06
C SER A 184 -18.13 16.10 32.29
N ARG A 185 -18.89 15.02 32.30
CA ARG A 185 -18.58 13.81 31.52
C ARG A 185 -18.75 14.06 30.02
N LYS A 186 -19.84 14.68 29.60
CA LYS A 186 -20.06 15.05 28.19
C LYS A 186 -18.96 15.96 27.65
N LEU A 187 -18.55 16.95 28.44
CA LEU A 187 -17.47 17.85 28.04
C LEU A 187 -16.14 17.11 27.83
N ARG A 188 -15.78 16.21 28.75
CA ARG A 188 -14.56 15.40 28.64
C ARG A 188 -14.58 14.48 27.43
N VAL A 189 -15.69 13.80 27.18
CA VAL A 189 -15.85 12.93 26.01
C VAL A 189 -15.72 13.72 24.71
N ASN A 190 -16.33 14.90 24.64
CA ASN A 190 -16.23 15.77 23.46
C ASN A 190 -14.79 16.28 23.22
N GLN A 191 -14.06 16.67 24.28
CA GLN A 191 -12.66 17.07 24.17
C GLN A 191 -11.78 15.92 23.72
N TYR A 192 -11.99 14.74 24.29
CA TYR A 192 -11.30 13.51 23.88
C TYR A 192 -11.55 13.15 22.43
N ALA A 193 -12.81 13.17 21.98
CA ALA A 193 -13.17 12.89 20.60
C ALA A 193 -12.50 13.87 19.60
N ARG A 194 -12.44 15.17 19.95
CA ARG A 194 -11.76 16.18 19.12
C ARG A 194 -10.25 15.95 19.06
N ALA A 195 -9.61 15.55 20.16
CA ALA A 195 -8.21 15.22 20.16
C ALA A 195 -7.91 14.00 19.30
N VAL A 196 -8.73 12.95 19.40
CA VAL A 196 -8.65 11.77 18.54
C VAL A 196 -8.81 12.15 17.06
N ASP A 197 -9.82 12.93 16.72
CA ASP A 197 -10.07 13.43 15.35
C ASP A 197 -8.84 14.17 14.79
N HIS A 198 -8.23 15.04 15.60
CA HIS A 198 -7.05 15.79 15.20
C HIS A 198 -5.88 14.87 14.83
N GLU A 199 -5.57 13.89 15.67
CA GLU A 199 -4.44 12.98 15.46
C GLU A 199 -4.70 12.00 14.30
N VAL A 200 -5.93 11.50 14.17
CA VAL A 200 -6.32 10.59 13.07
C VAL A 200 -6.24 11.30 11.72
N ARG A 201 -6.68 12.56 11.63
CA ARG A 201 -6.56 13.34 10.38
C ARG A 201 -5.11 13.44 9.88
N GLY A 202 -4.15 13.61 10.79
CA GLY A 202 -2.73 13.65 10.44
C GLY A 202 -2.23 12.35 9.80
N VAL A 203 -2.79 11.22 10.19
CA VAL A 203 -2.43 9.89 9.63
C VAL A 203 -3.13 9.62 8.30
N LEU A 204 -4.39 10.06 8.16
CA LEU A 204 -5.19 9.80 6.97
C LEU A 204 -4.97 10.83 5.86
N ALA A 205 -4.39 12.00 6.17
CA ALA A 205 -4.12 13.06 5.20
C ALA A 205 -3.19 12.56 4.08
N GLY A 206 -3.63 12.70 2.83
CA GLY A 206 -2.87 12.27 1.66
C GLY A 206 -2.96 10.77 1.34
N ARG A 207 -3.79 10.02 2.07
CA ARG A 207 -4.12 8.63 1.70
C ARG A 207 -5.43 8.64 0.91
N ASP A 208 -5.38 8.09 -0.30
CA ASP A 208 -6.58 7.87 -1.13
C ASP A 208 -7.27 6.59 -0.64
N VAL A 209 -8.04 6.73 0.45
CA VAL A 209 -8.88 5.67 1.00
C VAL A 209 -10.33 6.12 0.92
N PRO A 210 -11.27 5.22 0.53
CA PRO A 210 -12.70 5.55 0.46
C PRO A 210 -13.28 5.91 1.83
#